data_b87cdd5476ef143445deb6efdd27aa14
#
_entry.id   b87cdd5476ef143445deb6efdd27aa14
#
_cell.length_a   1.000
_cell.length_b   1.000
_cell.length_c   1.000
_cell.angle_alpha   90.00
_cell.angle_beta   90.00
_cell.angle_gamma   90.00
#
_symmetry.space_group_name_H-M   'P 1'
#
loop_
_entity.id
_entity.type
_entity.pdbx_description
1 polymer ?
#
loop_
_entity_poly.entity_id
_entity_poly.type
_entity_poly.pdbx_seq_one_letter_code
_entity_poly.pdbx_strand_id
1 'polypeptide(L)'
;MIANVYVPCDAAALSVGADDVANAILKHSKGKVNIIRNGSRGMLWLEPLVEVETPKGRVAYGPVSVEDINSLFASNFLEGGDHPLLNGITEEIPYFANQERLTFARVGKIDPLDLNDYQANGGLLGLKNALSMQSD
;
A
#
# COMPACT_ATOMS: atom_id res chain seq x y z
N MET A 1 14.35 8.52 10.54
CA MET A 1 12.88 8.33 10.37
C MET A 1 12.68 6.97 9.73
N ILE A 2 11.69 6.19 10.16
CA ILE A 2 11.33 4.91 9.54
C ILE A 2 10.26 5.21 8.49
N ALA A 3 10.47 4.80 7.24
CA ALA A 3 9.52 5.00 6.16
C ALA A 3 8.49 3.86 6.13
N ASN A 4 7.21 4.18 5.96
CA ASN A 4 6.17 3.19 5.70
C ASN A 4 6.16 2.82 4.22
N VAL A 5 6.29 1.53 3.93
CA VAL A 5 6.23 0.98 2.57
C VAL A 5 5.16 -0.09 2.53
N TYR A 6 4.25 0.02 1.59
CA TYR A 6 3.12 -0.88 1.41
C TYR A 6 3.42 -1.85 0.26
N VAL A 7 3.29 -3.13 0.54
CA VAL A 7 3.49 -4.20 -0.45
C VAL A 7 2.31 -5.16 -0.36
N PRO A 8 1.55 -5.36 -1.45
CA PRO A 8 0.36 -6.20 -1.42
C PRO A 8 0.65 -7.65 -1.02
N CYS A 9 -0.31 -8.30 -0.34
CA CYS A 9 -0.21 -9.70 0.06
C CYS A 9 -1.43 -10.55 -0.36
N ASP A 10 -2.24 -10.06 -1.28
CA ASP A 10 -3.31 -10.84 -1.87
C ASP A 10 -2.77 -11.85 -2.91
N ALA A 11 -3.64 -12.79 -3.33
CA ALA A 11 -3.24 -13.88 -4.21
C ALA A 11 -2.64 -13.41 -5.55
N ALA A 12 -3.11 -12.28 -6.10
CA ALA A 12 -2.59 -11.76 -7.36
C ALA A 12 -1.16 -11.27 -7.20
N ALA A 13 -0.91 -10.42 -6.18
CA ALA A 13 0.42 -9.89 -5.90
C ALA A 13 1.42 -11.00 -5.50
N LEU A 14 0.99 -11.97 -4.67
CA LEU A 14 1.81 -13.11 -4.27
C LEU A 14 2.22 -13.96 -5.47
N SER A 15 1.32 -14.17 -6.43
CA SER A 15 1.61 -14.98 -7.63
C SER A 15 2.70 -14.40 -8.52
N VAL A 16 2.99 -13.12 -8.40
CA VAL A 16 4.03 -12.40 -9.16
C VAL A 16 5.22 -11.94 -8.29
N GLY A 17 5.36 -12.51 -7.08
CA GLY A 17 6.56 -12.37 -6.25
C GLY A 17 6.55 -11.25 -5.22
N ALA A 18 5.38 -10.77 -4.78
CA ALA A 18 5.29 -9.70 -3.79
C ALA A 18 5.99 -10.00 -2.44
N ASP A 19 6.03 -11.28 -2.02
CA ASP A 19 6.77 -11.67 -0.81
C ASP A 19 8.27 -11.51 -0.96
N ASP A 20 8.81 -11.89 -2.12
CA ASP A 20 10.25 -11.75 -2.41
C ASP A 20 10.64 -10.28 -2.48
N VAL A 21 9.79 -9.43 -3.08
CA VAL A 21 9.98 -7.98 -3.13
C VAL A 21 9.96 -7.38 -1.72
N ALA A 22 8.97 -7.72 -0.89
CA ALA A 22 8.89 -7.25 0.49
C ALA A 22 10.12 -7.63 1.31
N ASN A 23 10.57 -8.88 1.22
CA ASN A 23 11.76 -9.38 1.89
C ASN A 23 13.04 -8.69 1.39
N ALA A 24 13.16 -8.44 0.10
CA ALA A 24 14.31 -7.75 -0.49
C ALA A 24 14.38 -6.27 -0.02
N ILE A 25 13.23 -5.58 0.05
CA ILE A 25 13.16 -4.21 0.61
C ILE A 25 13.60 -4.21 2.08
N LEU A 26 13.06 -5.11 2.91
CA LEU A 26 13.44 -5.21 4.32
C LEU A 26 14.94 -5.43 4.49
N LYS A 27 15.51 -6.38 3.74
CA LYS A 27 16.93 -6.71 3.79
C LYS A 27 17.80 -5.52 3.37
N HIS A 28 17.42 -4.82 2.30
CA HIS A 28 18.19 -3.69 1.79
C HIS A 28 18.12 -2.46 2.72
N SER A 29 16.95 -2.21 3.32
CA SER A 29 16.66 -1.02 4.13
C SER A 29 17.44 -0.95 5.43
N LYS A 30 17.99 -2.08 5.93
CA LYS A 30 18.73 -2.17 7.21
C LYS A 30 17.95 -1.55 8.38
N GLY A 31 16.66 -1.79 8.46
CA GLY A 31 15.79 -1.31 9.54
C GLY A 31 15.24 0.12 9.35
N LYS A 32 15.38 0.72 8.17
CA LYS A 32 14.84 2.05 7.88
C LYS A 32 13.41 2.04 7.32
N VAL A 33 12.85 0.86 7.14
CA VAL A 33 11.52 0.66 6.53
C VAL A 33 10.64 -0.16 7.44
N ASN A 34 9.38 0.24 7.55
CA ASN A 34 8.28 -0.54 8.08
C ASN A 34 7.44 -1.04 6.90
N ILE A 35 7.38 -2.36 6.69
CA ILE A 35 6.56 -2.96 5.64
C ILE A 35 5.15 -3.18 6.16
N ILE A 36 4.17 -2.63 5.46
CA ILE A 36 2.74 -2.83 5.69
C ILE A 36 2.20 -3.70 4.57
N ARG A 37 1.60 -4.84 4.94
CA ARG A 37 1.07 -5.80 3.97
C ARG A 37 -0.41 -5.48 3.72
N ASN A 38 -0.67 -4.73 2.67
CA ASN A 38 -2.01 -4.34 2.25
C ASN A 38 -2.60 -5.31 1.21
N GLY A 39 -3.81 -5.04 0.73
CA GLY A 39 -4.39 -5.73 -0.43
C GLY A 39 -4.05 -5.01 -1.73
N SER A 40 -4.31 -5.67 -2.86
CA SER A 40 -4.16 -5.06 -4.19
C SER A 40 -5.05 -3.82 -4.33
N ARG A 41 -4.53 -2.83 -5.01
CA ARG A 41 -5.31 -1.64 -5.45
C ARG A 41 -6.21 -1.95 -6.65
N GLY A 42 -6.10 -3.15 -7.24
CA GLY A 42 -6.86 -3.56 -8.41
C GLY A 42 -6.19 -3.25 -9.76
N MET A 43 -5.01 -2.63 -9.74
CA MET A 43 -4.18 -2.44 -10.94
C MET A 43 -3.26 -3.65 -11.13
N LEU A 44 -3.84 -4.79 -11.52
CA LEU A 44 -3.12 -6.07 -11.59
C LEU A 44 -1.90 -6.05 -12.52
N TRP A 45 -1.89 -5.17 -13.52
CA TRP A 45 -0.77 -4.99 -14.45
C TRP A 45 0.43 -4.26 -13.84
N LEU A 46 0.28 -3.67 -12.64
CA LEU A 46 1.35 -3.01 -11.89
C LEU A 46 1.80 -3.84 -10.68
N GLU A 47 1.25 -5.04 -10.49
CA GLU A 47 1.65 -5.89 -9.36
C GLU A 47 3.02 -6.55 -9.58
N PRO A 48 3.84 -6.66 -8.56
CA PRO A 48 3.70 -6.08 -7.22
C PRO A 48 3.78 -4.55 -7.24
N LEU A 49 2.72 -3.88 -6.76
CA LEU A 49 2.68 -2.44 -6.63
C LEU A 49 3.23 -2.01 -5.27
N VAL A 50 4.41 -1.44 -5.25
CA VAL A 50 5.03 -0.91 -4.03
C VAL A 50 4.64 0.54 -3.85
N GLU A 51 4.03 0.89 -2.71
CA GLU A 51 3.68 2.27 -2.38
C GLU A 51 4.53 2.77 -1.21
N VAL A 52 5.00 4.01 -1.28
CA VAL A 52 5.76 4.65 -0.20
C VAL A 52 4.99 5.84 0.33
N GLU A 53 4.87 5.93 1.65
CA GLU A 53 4.23 7.07 2.29
C GLU A 53 5.14 8.30 2.27
N THR A 54 4.64 9.40 1.70
CA THR A 54 5.33 10.68 1.64
C THR A 54 4.44 11.80 2.16
N PRO A 55 4.96 12.99 2.48
CA PRO A 55 4.15 14.14 2.88
C PRO A 55 3.09 14.57 1.84
N LYS A 56 3.28 14.19 0.58
CA LYS A 56 2.34 14.50 -0.52
C LYS A 56 1.29 13.41 -0.76
N GLY A 57 1.39 12.27 -0.07
CA GLY A 57 0.57 11.08 -0.28
C GLY A 57 1.42 9.86 -0.58
N ARG A 58 0.78 8.74 -0.85
CA ARG A 58 1.49 7.52 -1.25
C ARG A 58 1.97 7.62 -2.69
N VAL A 59 3.24 7.36 -2.91
CA VAL A 59 3.87 7.31 -4.24
C VAL A 59 4.00 5.86 -4.66
N ALA A 60 3.51 5.53 -5.85
CA ALA A 60 3.43 4.18 -6.38
C ALA A 60 4.57 3.86 -7.35
N TYR A 61 5.17 2.68 -7.18
CA TYR A 61 6.15 2.08 -8.08
C TYR A 61 5.66 0.70 -8.50
N GLY A 62 5.69 0.39 -9.79
CA GLY A 62 5.24 -0.91 -10.28
C GLY A 62 5.33 -1.10 -11.79
N PRO A 63 5.35 -2.36 -12.23
CA PRO A 63 5.54 -3.56 -11.41
C PRO A 63 6.98 -3.69 -10.89
N VAL A 64 7.14 -3.98 -9.60
CA VAL A 64 8.47 -4.07 -8.96
C VAL A 64 8.92 -5.53 -8.89
N SER A 65 10.16 -5.79 -9.29
CA SER A 65 10.85 -7.08 -9.12
C SER A 65 11.97 -6.99 -8.08
N VAL A 66 12.52 -8.12 -7.66
CA VAL A 66 13.66 -8.16 -6.73
C VAL A 66 14.89 -7.47 -7.33
N GLU A 67 15.07 -7.55 -8.64
CA GLU A 67 16.18 -6.95 -9.39
C GLU A 67 16.15 -5.42 -9.32
N ASP A 68 14.97 -4.82 -9.18
CA ASP A 68 14.78 -3.36 -9.16
C ASP A 68 15.15 -2.72 -7.82
N ILE A 69 15.26 -3.51 -6.75
CA ILE A 69 15.42 -2.98 -5.38
C ILE A 69 16.65 -2.09 -5.24
N ASN A 70 17.79 -2.50 -5.82
CA ASN A 70 19.01 -1.70 -5.75
C ASN A 70 18.84 -0.33 -6.42
N SER A 71 18.24 -0.29 -7.60
CA SER A 71 18.01 0.96 -8.37
C SER A 71 16.96 1.85 -7.70
N LEU A 72 15.89 1.27 -7.13
CA LEU A 72 14.90 2.00 -6.36
C LEU A 72 15.52 2.71 -5.15
N PHE A 73 16.33 2.01 -4.36
CA PHE A 73 17.03 2.64 -3.24
C PHE A 73 18.04 3.71 -3.70
N ALA A 74 18.73 3.50 -4.81
CA ALA A 74 19.67 4.47 -5.39
C ALA A 74 18.93 5.74 -5.87
N SER A 75 17.69 5.64 -6.28
CA SER A 75 16.85 6.77 -6.70
C SER A 75 16.10 7.47 -5.54
N ASN A 76 16.39 7.13 -4.28
CA ASN A 76 15.69 7.66 -3.11
C ASN A 76 14.18 7.41 -3.14
N PHE A 77 13.73 6.23 -3.57
CA PHE A 77 12.31 5.91 -3.69
C PHE A 77 11.53 6.07 -2.38
N LEU A 78 12.18 5.92 -1.22
CA LEU A 78 11.56 6.15 0.09
C LEU A 78 11.08 7.60 0.31
N GLU A 79 11.57 8.53 -0.49
CA GLU A 79 11.16 9.93 -0.50
C GLU A 79 10.36 10.30 -1.75
N GLY A 80 9.97 9.31 -2.54
CA GLY A 80 9.24 9.51 -3.79
C GLY A 80 10.13 9.89 -4.97
N GLY A 81 11.39 9.46 -4.97
CA GLY A 81 12.39 9.76 -5.99
C GLY A 81 12.04 9.22 -7.38
N ASP A 82 12.58 9.86 -8.40
CA ASP A 82 12.30 9.53 -9.80
C ASP A 82 12.93 8.19 -10.20
N HIS A 83 12.14 7.33 -10.85
CA HIS A 83 12.55 6.00 -11.28
C HIS A 83 11.70 5.55 -12.48
N PRO A 84 12.20 4.69 -13.39
CA PRO A 84 11.41 4.17 -14.52
C PRO A 84 10.10 3.46 -14.13
N LEU A 85 10.01 2.90 -12.91
CA LEU A 85 8.81 2.25 -12.37
C LEU A 85 7.87 3.22 -11.63
N LEU A 86 8.19 4.51 -11.56
CA LEU A 86 7.36 5.51 -10.89
C LEU A 86 6.04 5.72 -11.63
N ASN A 87 4.93 5.55 -10.91
CA ASN A 87 3.58 5.81 -11.42
C ASN A 87 2.95 7.09 -10.83
N GLY A 88 3.67 7.82 -9.98
CA GLY A 88 3.21 9.05 -9.34
C GLY A 88 2.46 8.80 -8.03
N ILE A 89 1.70 9.81 -7.60
CA ILE A 89 0.85 9.69 -6.39
C ILE A 89 -0.28 8.72 -6.69
N THR A 90 -0.42 7.68 -5.86
CA THR A 90 -1.35 6.56 -6.13
C THR A 90 -2.78 7.03 -6.38
N GLU A 91 -3.29 7.95 -5.56
CA GLU A 91 -4.68 8.42 -5.68
C GLU A 91 -4.90 9.33 -6.91
N GLU A 92 -3.83 9.84 -7.52
CA GLU A 92 -3.87 10.68 -8.72
C GLU A 92 -3.73 9.87 -10.02
N ILE A 93 -3.39 8.58 -9.93
CA ILE A 93 -3.36 7.69 -11.10
C ILE A 93 -4.76 7.68 -11.71
N PRO A 94 -4.91 7.90 -13.04
CA PRO A 94 -6.23 8.04 -13.68
C PRO A 94 -7.20 6.90 -13.40
N TYR A 95 -6.68 5.69 -13.21
CA TYR A 95 -7.48 4.53 -12.80
C TYR A 95 -8.21 4.74 -11.46
N PHE A 96 -7.59 5.42 -10.49
CA PHE A 96 -8.20 5.73 -9.19
C PHE A 96 -8.93 7.06 -9.19
N ALA A 97 -8.34 8.09 -9.78
CA ALA A 97 -8.89 9.43 -9.78
C ALA A 97 -10.32 9.48 -10.40
N ASN A 98 -10.61 8.53 -11.28
CA ASN A 98 -11.93 8.40 -11.93
C ASN A 98 -12.89 7.43 -11.23
N GLN A 99 -12.55 6.92 -10.02
CA GLN A 99 -13.38 5.97 -9.28
C GLN A 99 -13.91 6.58 -7.99
N GLU A 100 -15.21 6.36 -7.73
CA GLU A 100 -15.80 6.52 -6.41
C GLU A 100 -15.92 5.14 -5.76
N ARG A 101 -15.19 4.92 -4.66
CA ARG A 101 -15.08 3.62 -3.98
C ARG A 101 -15.84 3.65 -2.65
N LEU A 102 -17.03 3.06 -2.62
CA LEU A 102 -17.84 2.92 -1.41
C LEU A 102 -17.51 1.62 -0.66
N THR A 103 -17.89 0.49 -1.24
CA THR A 103 -17.67 -0.84 -0.63
C THR A 103 -16.20 -1.16 -0.44
N PHE A 104 -15.38 -0.80 -1.41
CA PHE A 104 -13.94 -1.06 -1.42
C PHE A 104 -13.09 0.14 -0.98
N ALA A 105 -13.66 1.07 -0.21
CA ALA A 105 -12.98 2.30 0.21
C ALA A 105 -11.66 2.06 0.94
N ARG A 106 -11.55 0.95 1.69
CA ARG A 106 -10.36 0.56 2.46
C ARG A 106 -9.44 -0.42 1.76
N VAL A 107 -9.92 -1.09 0.68
CA VAL A 107 -9.13 -2.12 -0.03
C VAL A 107 -7.87 -1.51 -0.62
N GLY A 108 -6.72 -2.11 -0.34
CA GLY A 108 -5.40 -1.62 -0.73
C GLY A 108 -4.86 -0.46 0.09
N LYS A 109 -5.65 0.11 1.01
CA LYS A 109 -5.21 1.22 1.88
C LYS A 109 -4.67 0.76 3.22
N ILE A 110 -5.28 -0.27 3.79
CA ILE A 110 -4.98 -0.77 5.14
C ILE A 110 -4.42 -2.18 5.10
N ASP A 111 -3.78 -2.57 6.20
CA ASP A 111 -3.50 -3.98 6.49
C ASP A 111 -4.83 -4.67 6.87
N PRO A 112 -5.33 -5.64 6.08
CA PRO A 112 -6.60 -6.30 6.35
C PRO A 112 -6.59 -7.17 7.61
N LEU A 113 -5.41 -7.48 8.16
CA LEU A 113 -5.24 -8.29 9.36
C LEU A 113 -4.97 -7.45 10.62
N ASP A 114 -4.81 -6.13 10.49
CA ASP A 114 -4.64 -5.22 11.64
C ASP A 114 -5.96 -4.55 12.03
N LEU A 115 -6.47 -4.94 13.21
CA LEU A 115 -7.70 -4.39 13.78
C LEU A 115 -7.58 -2.89 14.08
N ASN A 116 -6.40 -2.41 14.50
CA ASN A 116 -6.20 -0.99 14.80
C ASN A 116 -6.25 -0.16 13.52
N ASP A 117 -5.62 -0.66 12.44
CA ASP A 117 -5.67 -0.01 11.14
C ASP A 117 -7.12 0.01 10.58
N TYR A 118 -7.86 -1.08 10.74
CA TYR A 118 -9.28 -1.13 10.41
C TYR A 118 -10.10 -0.09 11.18
N GLN A 119 -9.90 0.03 12.50
CA GLN A 119 -10.60 1.00 13.35
C GLN A 119 -10.25 2.45 13.00
N ALA A 120 -8.95 2.74 12.77
CA ALA A 120 -8.47 4.07 12.39
C ALA A 120 -9.07 4.54 11.05
N ASN A 121 -9.45 3.60 10.18
CA ASN A 121 -10.07 3.87 8.89
C ASN A 121 -11.61 3.69 8.88
N GLY A 122 -12.27 3.95 10.01
CA GLY A 122 -13.73 3.94 10.13
C GLY A 122 -14.35 2.55 10.32
N GLY A 123 -13.54 1.56 10.65
CA GLY A 123 -14.02 0.23 11.04
C GLY A 123 -14.82 0.27 12.35
N LEU A 124 -15.80 -0.62 12.49
CA LEU A 124 -16.66 -0.77 13.66
C LEU A 124 -17.54 0.45 13.99
N LEU A 125 -17.57 1.52 13.19
CA LEU A 125 -18.45 2.67 13.43
C LEU A 125 -19.91 2.28 13.43
N GLY A 126 -20.34 1.43 12.49
CA GLY A 126 -21.71 0.91 12.44
C GLY A 126 -22.08 0.13 13.69
N LEU A 127 -21.19 -0.71 14.20
CA LEU A 127 -21.41 -1.45 15.45
C LEU A 127 -21.50 -0.48 16.64
N LYS A 128 -20.60 0.48 16.77
CA LYS A 128 -20.66 1.49 17.84
C LYS A 128 -21.97 2.27 17.81
N ASN A 129 -22.42 2.68 16.63
CA ASN A 129 -23.70 3.37 16.46
C ASN A 129 -24.87 2.46 16.88
N ALA A 130 -24.91 1.22 16.42
CA ALA A 130 -25.97 0.29 16.78
C ALA A 130 -26.04 0.03 18.29
N LEU A 131 -24.90 -0.13 18.96
CA LEU A 131 -24.85 -0.31 20.42
C LEU A 131 -25.26 0.92 21.22
N SER A 132 -25.21 2.12 20.62
CA SER A 132 -25.64 3.36 21.26
C SER A 132 -27.12 3.67 21.07
N MET A 133 -27.80 2.94 20.17
CA MET A 133 -29.26 3.10 19.96
C MET A 133 -30.02 2.37 21.08
N GLN A 134 -31.02 3.06 21.65
CA GLN A 134 -31.96 2.40 22.57
C GLN A 134 -32.95 1.59 21.69
N SER A 135 -33.24 0.36 22.14
CA SER A 135 -34.37 -0.40 21.58
C SER A 135 -35.66 0.23 22.09
N ASP A 136 -36.51 0.67 21.17
CA ASP A 136 -37.88 1.03 21.50
C ASP A 136 -38.68 -0.18 22.00
#